data_4cad89c14ed0b2642cb43481a88f7fc6
#
_entry.id   4cad89c14ed0b2642cb43481a88f7fc6
#
_cell.length_a   1.000
_cell.length_b   1.000
_cell.length_c   1.000
_cell.angle_alpha   90.00
_cell.angle_beta   90.00
_cell.angle_gamma   90.00
#
_symmetry.space_group_name_H-M   'P 1'
#
loop_
_entity.id
_entity.type
_entity.pdbx_description
1 polymer ?
#
loop_
_entity_poly.entity_id
_entity_poly.type
_entity_poly.pdbx_seq_one_letter_code
_entity_poly.pdbx_strand_id
1 'polypeptide(L)'
;NLLMATILHVEIGIAFGKRSTPLQWLFGALPWGALPWLAFADDAAFLGPRDWTNVKKTWRREWSEAILWATVVASLIRGYVFEAFTIPTASMEDSMLVGDYLVVSKMSYGAKLPETPLSLPFVHNAIPKTALKNSYLEWVKLPYQRLPGFGSVDRYDAVVFNFPNGDSIVVDAYLAGHDYHALIRQRAMGFAGGDPVAYEADRGRFNDMARKDWRRTHGIKPRPVDKKEHYVKRCVG
;
A
#
# COMPACT_ATOMS: atom_id res chain seq x y z
N ASN A 1 9.61 9.48 5.18
CA ASN A 1 10.88 10.22 5.08
C ASN A 1 10.71 11.75 5.24
N LEU A 2 9.67 12.38 4.68
CA LEU A 2 9.44 13.82 4.85
C LEU A 2 9.25 14.20 6.32
N LEU A 3 8.44 13.44 7.04
CA LEU A 3 8.16 13.68 8.47
C LEU A 3 9.41 13.53 9.33
N MET A 4 10.26 12.54 9.05
CA MET A 4 11.57 12.39 9.72
C MET A 4 12.50 13.57 9.44
N ALA A 5 12.55 14.02 8.19
CA ALA A 5 13.32 15.19 7.82
C ALA A 5 12.84 16.46 8.55
N THR A 6 11.52 16.68 8.59
CA THR A 6 10.92 17.81 9.32
C THR A 6 11.29 17.78 10.80
N ILE A 7 11.16 16.62 11.46
CA ILE A 7 11.55 16.44 12.87
C ILE A 7 13.04 16.77 13.06
N LEU A 8 13.90 16.23 12.20
CA LEU A 8 15.34 16.47 12.28
C LEU A 8 15.69 17.96 12.17
N HIS A 9 15.07 18.68 11.24
CA HIS A 9 15.30 20.11 11.07
C HIS A 9 14.87 20.93 12.30
N VAL A 10 13.73 20.57 12.89
CA VAL A 10 13.26 21.19 14.14
C VAL A 10 14.24 20.92 15.29
N GLU A 11 14.70 19.67 15.45
CA GLU A 11 15.66 19.29 16.49
C GLU A 11 17.02 19.98 16.31
N ILE A 12 17.48 20.19 15.06
CA ILE A 12 18.68 21.00 14.77
C ILE A 12 18.46 22.43 15.27
N GLY A 13 17.34 23.07 14.94
CA GLY A 13 17.04 24.42 15.44
C GLY A 13 17.04 24.51 16.97
N ILE A 14 16.46 23.53 17.64
CA ILE A 14 16.42 23.43 19.10
C ILE A 14 17.82 23.24 19.69
N ALA A 15 18.66 22.41 19.06
CA ALA A 15 20.05 22.18 19.50
C ALA A 15 20.92 23.44 19.43
N PHE A 16 20.58 24.37 18.56
CA PHE A 16 21.20 25.67 18.45
C PHE A 16 20.46 26.79 19.20
N GLY A 17 19.67 26.44 20.21
CA GLY A 17 19.04 27.41 21.10
C GLY A 17 17.74 28.04 20.58
N LYS A 18 17.32 27.76 19.36
CA LYS A 18 16.09 28.31 18.74
C LYS A 18 14.84 27.58 19.21
N ARG A 19 14.46 27.76 20.50
CA ARG A 19 13.39 26.97 21.16
C ARG A 19 11.99 27.57 21.06
N SER A 20 11.84 28.78 20.46
CA SER A 20 10.50 29.38 20.32
C SER A 20 9.63 28.62 19.33
N THR A 21 8.35 28.50 19.64
CA THR A 21 7.37 27.77 18.79
C THR A 21 7.33 28.26 17.33
N PRO A 22 7.32 29.60 17.04
CA PRO A 22 7.30 30.05 15.66
C PRO A 22 8.59 29.67 14.89
N LEU A 23 9.76 29.67 15.55
CA LEU A 23 10.99 29.22 14.92
C LEU A 23 10.99 27.71 14.65
N GLN A 24 10.41 26.89 15.52
CA GLN A 24 10.25 25.46 15.26
C GLN A 24 9.39 25.21 14.03
N TRP A 25 8.31 25.95 13.86
CA TRP A 25 7.50 25.90 12.64
C TRP A 25 8.29 26.32 11.39
N LEU A 26 9.13 27.36 11.52
CA LEU A 26 9.98 27.80 10.43
C LEU A 26 10.99 26.72 10.01
N PHE A 27 11.67 26.08 10.96
CA PHE A 27 12.58 24.97 10.69
C PHE A 27 11.89 23.75 10.08
N GLY A 28 10.67 23.48 10.51
CA GLY A 28 9.87 22.37 9.98
C GLY A 28 9.33 22.61 8.56
N ALA A 29 8.81 23.79 8.31
CA ALA A 29 8.12 24.12 7.05
C ALA A 29 9.08 24.65 5.95
N LEU A 30 10.12 25.40 6.31
CA LEU A 30 11.04 26.06 5.40
C LEU A 30 12.52 25.79 5.75
N PRO A 31 12.96 24.52 5.78
CA PRO A 31 14.32 24.18 6.18
C PRO A 31 15.39 24.80 5.27
N TRP A 32 15.09 25.00 4.00
CA TRP A 32 15.97 25.61 2.99
C TRP A 32 16.40 27.05 3.32
N GLY A 33 15.52 27.81 3.99
CA GLY A 33 15.82 29.16 4.46
C GLY A 33 16.31 29.18 5.90
N ALA A 34 15.71 28.36 6.76
CA ALA A 34 15.98 28.33 8.19
C ALA A 34 17.39 27.80 8.54
N LEU A 35 17.84 26.74 7.84
CA LEU A 35 19.18 26.17 8.08
C LEU A 35 20.31 27.11 7.65
N PRO A 36 20.32 27.74 6.45
CA PRO A 36 21.31 28.75 6.10
C PRO A 36 21.26 29.96 7.05
N TRP A 37 20.08 30.45 7.41
CA TRP A 37 19.96 31.52 8.39
C TRP A 37 20.59 31.16 9.73
N LEU A 38 20.39 29.93 10.22
CA LEU A 38 21.00 29.45 11.45
C LEU A 38 22.52 29.43 11.38
N ALA A 39 23.09 29.09 10.23
CA ALA A 39 24.52 29.01 10.02
C ALA A 39 25.21 30.39 10.12
N PHE A 40 24.49 31.49 9.86
CA PHE A 40 24.98 32.87 9.89
C PHE A 40 24.41 33.69 11.06
N ALA A 41 23.64 33.06 11.97
CA ALA A 41 23.07 33.76 13.11
C ALA A 41 24.12 33.92 14.23
N ASP A 42 24.46 35.17 14.59
CA ASP A 42 25.47 35.49 15.63
C ASP A 42 25.09 34.93 17.02
N ASP A 43 23.81 34.70 17.27
CA ASP A 43 23.28 34.18 18.52
C ASP A 43 23.04 32.65 18.51
N ALA A 44 23.52 31.96 17.48
CA ALA A 44 23.40 30.49 17.35
C ALA A 44 24.51 29.79 18.15
N ALA A 45 24.26 29.51 19.42
CA ALA A 45 25.15 28.72 20.24
C ALA A 45 24.69 27.25 20.25
N PHE A 46 25.59 26.31 19.99
CA PHE A 46 25.29 24.90 20.12
C PHE A 46 25.10 24.50 21.58
N LEU A 47 23.88 24.25 21.98
CA LEU A 47 23.50 23.86 23.35
C LEU A 47 23.37 22.34 23.51
N GLY A 48 23.60 21.61 22.45
CA GLY A 48 23.40 20.15 22.42
C GLY A 48 21.96 19.74 22.15
N PRO A 49 21.74 18.46 21.94
CA PRO A 49 20.39 17.90 21.74
C PRO A 49 19.55 18.11 23.00
N ARG A 50 18.25 18.24 22.81
CA ARG A 50 17.30 18.40 23.91
C ARG A 50 17.37 17.21 24.86
N ASP A 51 17.60 17.47 26.15
CA ASP A 51 17.52 16.42 27.16
C ASP A 51 16.06 16.06 27.47
N TRP A 52 15.69 14.86 27.08
CA TRP A 52 14.36 14.31 27.26
C TRP A 52 14.22 13.49 28.54
N THR A 53 15.31 13.23 29.28
CA THR A 53 15.32 12.34 30.45
C THR A 53 14.48 12.86 31.59
N ASN A 54 14.38 14.17 31.76
CA ASN A 54 13.65 14.83 32.85
C ASN A 54 12.24 15.33 32.47
N VAL A 55 11.79 15.13 31.20
CA VAL A 55 10.48 15.60 30.78
C VAL A 55 9.41 14.59 31.20
N LYS A 56 8.62 14.93 32.22
CA LYS A 56 7.44 14.13 32.57
C LYS A 56 6.48 14.11 31.39
N LYS A 57 6.31 12.95 30.79
CA LYS A 57 5.35 12.75 29.70
C LYS A 57 3.94 12.71 30.29
N THR A 58 3.03 13.43 29.64
CA THR A 58 1.60 13.25 29.96
C THR A 58 1.14 11.90 29.44
N TRP A 59 0.19 11.25 30.14
CA TRP A 59 -0.40 9.97 29.73
C TRP A 59 -0.83 9.94 28.25
N ARG A 60 -1.45 11.01 27.75
CA ARG A 60 -1.86 11.12 26.33
C ARG A 60 -0.66 11.05 25.39
N ARG A 61 0.42 11.70 25.70
CA ARG A 61 1.63 11.70 24.89
C ARG A 61 2.29 10.32 24.89
N GLU A 62 2.37 9.69 26.02
CA GLU A 62 2.95 8.36 26.19
C GLU A 62 2.22 7.32 25.34
N TRP A 63 0.87 7.31 25.41
CA TRP A 63 0.04 6.43 24.60
C TRP A 63 0.11 6.76 23.10
N SER A 64 0.10 8.03 22.73
CA SER A 64 0.21 8.39 21.30
C SER A 64 1.56 7.98 20.71
N GLU A 65 2.65 8.16 21.41
CA GLU A 65 3.99 7.71 20.99
C GLU A 65 4.03 6.17 20.88
N ALA A 66 3.48 5.45 21.86
CA ALA A 66 3.44 3.99 21.84
C ALA A 66 2.60 3.44 20.67
N ILE A 67 1.41 3.98 20.43
CA ILE A 67 0.55 3.58 19.31
C ILE A 67 1.21 3.90 17.97
N LEU A 68 1.81 5.07 17.82
CA LEU A 68 2.52 5.45 16.61
C LEU A 68 3.67 4.48 16.32
N TRP A 69 4.51 4.20 17.33
CA TRP A 69 5.61 3.25 17.21
C TRP A 69 5.12 1.85 16.85
N ALA A 70 4.12 1.34 17.56
CA ALA A 70 3.53 0.04 17.27
C ALA A 70 2.99 -0.05 15.85
N THR A 71 2.31 1.00 15.40
CA THR A 71 1.78 1.07 14.02
C THR A 71 2.89 1.07 12.98
N VAL A 72 3.95 1.83 13.18
CA VAL A 72 5.10 1.89 12.26
C VAL A 72 5.80 0.53 12.20
N VAL A 73 6.15 -0.05 13.36
CA VAL A 73 6.84 -1.33 13.44
C VAL A 73 6.00 -2.46 12.84
N ALA A 74 4.72 -2.54 13.19
CA ALA A 74 3.82 -3.55 12.63
C ALA A 74 3.64 -3.40 11.12
N SER A 75 3.59 -2.17 10.59
CA SER A 75 3.52 -1.91 9.15
C SER A 75 4.81 -2.32 8.43
N LEU A 76 5.98 -2.10 9.04
CA LEU A 76 7.26 -2.55 8.49
C LEU A 76 7.36 -4.08 8.49
N ILE A 77 7.02 -4.73 9.59
CA ILE A 77 7.02 -6.20 9.66
C ILE A 77 6.07 -6.78 8.61
N ARG A 78 4.82 -6.29 8.55
CA ARG A 78 3.83 -6.73 7.58
C ARG A 78 4.25 -6.43 6.13
N GLY A 79 4.89 -5.30 5.89
CA GLY A 79 5.34 -4.90 4.57
C GLY A 79 6.51 -5.72 4.03
N TYR A 80 7.49 -6.05 4.89
CA TYR A 80 8.80 -6.53 4.44
C TYR A 80 9.20 -7.90 4.97
N VAL A 81 8.65 -8.34 6.10
CA VAL A 81 9.07 -9.60 6.75
C VAL A 81 8.06 -10.71 6.49
N PHE A 82 6.88 -10.60 7.04
CA PHE A 82 5.82 -11.59 6.86
C PHE A 82 4.43 -10.96 6.91
N GLU A 83 3.48 -11.61 6.27
CA GLU A 83 2.08 -11.21 6.27
C GLU A 83 1.17 -12.43 6.44
N ALA A 84 0.14 -12.29 7.27
CA ALA A 84 -0.84 -13.34 7.48
C ALA A 84 -2.01 -13.17 6.49
N PHE A 85 -2.40 -14.28 5.87
CA PHE A 85 -3.54 -14.37 4.96
C PHE A 85 -4.47 -15.50 5.40
N THR A 86 -5.76 -15.33 5.12
CA THR A 86 -6.75 -16.40 5.26
C THR A 86 -7.03 -16.97 3.88
N ILE A 87 -7.18 -18.28 3.77
CA ILE A 87 -7.50 -18.97 2.51
C ILE A 87 -9.01 -18.86 2.25
N PRO A 88 -9.45 -18.16 1.18
CA PRO A 88 -10.87 -17.98 0.90
C PRO A 88 -11.43 -19.06 -0.04
N THR A 89 -10.61 -19.86 -0.70
CA THR A 89 -11.04 -20.78 -1.77
C THR A 89 -10.38 -22.15 -1.67
N ALA A 90 -11.11 -23.19 -2.09
CA ALA A 90 -10.69 -24.59 -2.05
C ALA A 90 -9.64 -24.99 -3.12
N SER A 91 -9.08 -24.04 -3.86
CA SER A 91 -8.18 -24.35 -4.99
C SER A 91 -6.83 -24.98 -4.60
N MET A 92 -6.54 -25.11 -3.30
CA MET A 92 -5.36 -25.75 -2.72
C MET A 92 -5.76 -26.81 -1.67
N GLU A 93 -6.95 -27.40 -1.79
CA GLU A 93 -7.65 -28.16 -0.74
C GLU A 93 -6.84 -29.33 -0.19
N ASP A 94 -6.10 -30.08 -0.99
CA ASP A 94 -5.27 -31.21 -0.50
C ASP A 94 -4.10 -30.78 0.39
N SER A 95 -3.77 -29.51 0.43
CA SER A 95 -2.63 -28.97 1.20
C SER A 95 -3.03 -27.91 2.20
N MET A 96 -4.09 -27.18 1.92
CA MET A 96 -4.54 -26.01 2.67
C MET A 96 -6.05 -25.93 2.59
N LEU A 97 -6.72 -25.91 3.73
CA LEU A 97 -8.19 -25.88 3.80
C LEU A 97 -8.70 -24.42 3.75
N VAL A 98 -9.95 -24.27 3.31
CA VAL A 98 -10.66 -22.99 3.37
C VAL A 98 -10.81 -22.57 4.82
N GLY A 99 -10.39 -21.35 5.14
CA GLY A 99 -10.39 -20.81 6.50
C GLY A 99 -9.06 -20.91 7.23
N ASP A 100 -8.09 -21.66 6.69
CA ASP A 100 -6.74 -21.71 7.27
C ASP A 100 -6.04 -20.36 7.22
N TYR A 101 -5.20 -20.09 8.23
CA TYR A 101 -4.33 -18.93 8.29
C TYR A 101 -2.93 -19.29 7.82
N LEU A 102 -2.45 -18.56 6.83
CA LEU A 102 -1.09 -18.70 6.32
C LEU A 102 -0.24 -17.51 6.73
N VAL A 103 0.97 -17.80 7.19
CA VAL A 103 2.01 -16.78 7.38
C VAL A 103 2.97 -16.86 6.19
N VAL A 104 2.96 -15.83 5.35
CA VAL A 104 3.78 -15.77 4.15
C VAL A 104 5.04 -14.97 4.42
N SER A 105 6.21 -15.60 4.22
CA SER A 105 7.49 -14.93 4.27
C SER A 105 7.70 -14.09 3.02
N LYS A 106 7.91 -12.79 3.20
CA LYS A 106 8.28 -11.88 2.10
C LYS A 106 9.77 -11.85 1.84
N MET A 107 10.57 -12.32 2.80
CA MET A 107 12.03 -12.34 2.70
C MET A 107 12.54 -13.46 1.81
N SER A 108 11.81 -14.58 1.71
CA SER A 108 12.24 -15.73 0.90
C SER A 108 12.52 -15.36 -0.55
N TYR A 109 11.58 -14.65 -1.19
CA TYR A 109 11.72 -14.24 -2.60
C TYR A 109 11.94 -12.73 -2.76
N GLY A 110 12.25 -12.03 -1.68
CA GLY A 110 12.44 -10.59 -1.62
C GLY A 110 11.14 -9.79 -1.49
N ALA A 111 11.13 -8.88 -0.53
CA ALA A 111 10.00 -8.00 -0.29
C ALA A 111 9.80 -7.00 -1.43
N LYS A 112 8.56 -6.74 -1.81
CA LYS A 112 8.21 -5.71 -2.78
C LYS A 112 8.19 -4.35 -2.11
N LEU A 113 8.81 -3.35 -2.72
CA LEU A 113 8.64 -1.96 -2.29
C LEU A 113 7.25 -1.47 -2.69
N PRO A 114 6.58 -0.67 -1.83
CA PRO A 114 5.26 -0.17 -2.15
C PRO A 114 5.33 0.84 -3.30
N GLU A 115 4.53 0.63 -4.34
CA GLU A 115 4.38 1.60 -5.44
C GLU A 115 3.61 2.84 -4.97
N THR A 116 2.70 2.68 -4.00
CA THR A 116 1.93 3.77 -3.39
C THR A 116 2.25 3.87 -1.89
N PRO A 117 3.36 4.54 -1.51
CA PRO A 117 3.80 4.61 -0.13
C PRO A 117 2.85 5.38 0.80
N LEU A 118 2.05 6.28 0.24
CA LEU A 118 1.03 7.03 0.98
C LEU A 118 -0.27 6.22 1.05
N SER A 119 -0.29 5.22 1.93
CA SER A 119 -1.48 4.39 2.16
C SER A 119 -1.80 4.27 3.64
N LEU A 120 -3.09 4.09 3.95
CA LEU A 120 -3.53 3.85 5.32
C LEU A 120 -2.96 2.51 5.82
N PRO A 121 -2.34 2.48 7.00
CA PRO A 121 -1.82 1.24 7.57
C PRO A 121 -2.97 0.26 7.81
N PHE A 122 -2.70 -1.04 7.60
CA PHE A 122 -3.63 -2.16 7.77
C PHE A 122 -4.85 -2.20 6.86
N VAL A 123 -5.04 -1.22 5.98
CA VAL A 123 -6.13 -1.20 4.99
C VAL A 123 -5.57 -1.49 3.61
N HIS A 124 -6.00 -2.61 3.00
CA HIS A 124 -5.40 -3.06 1.74
C HIS A 124 -5.83 -2.23 0.53
N ASN A 125 -7.13 -2.13 0.24
CA ASN A 125 -7.63 -1.54 -1.01
C ASN A 125 -8.56 -0.36 -0.81
N ALA A 126 -9.66 -0.56 -0.06
CA ALA A 126 -10.70 0.43 0.14
C ALA A 126 -10.97 0.64 1.63
N ILE A 127 -11.35 1.85 1.99
CA ILE A 127 -11.71 2.16 3.37
C ILE A 127 -13.02 1.42 3.70
N PRO A 128 -13.06 0.63 4.78
CA PRO A 128 -14.27 -0.06 5.22
C PRO A 128 -15.46 0.91 5.31
N LYS A 129 -16.64 0.49 4.87
CA LYS A 129 -17.89 1.27 4.80
C LYS A 129 -17.91 2.40 3.75
N THR A 130 -16.82 2.65 3.04
CA THR A 130 -16.76 3.62 1.94
C THR A 130 -16.11 2.94 0.73
N ALA A 131 -16.74 1.92 0.21
CA ALA A 131 -16.22 1.04 -0.85
C ALA A 131 -15.66 1.74 -2.10
N LEU A 132 -15.94 3.04 -2.25
CA LEU A 132 -15.51 3.85 -3.39
C LEU A 132 -14.27 4.71 -3.11
N LYS A 133 -13.80 4.81 -1.84
CA LYS A 133 -12.59 5.57 -1.52
C LYS A 133 -11.39 4.66 -1.39
N ASN A 134 -10.37 4.94 -2.19
CA ASN A 134 -9.08 4.25 -2.09
C ASN A 134 -8.46 4.49 -0.71
N SER A 135 -7.85 3.46 -0.14
CA SER A 135 -7.06 3.56 1.10
C SER A 135 -5.66 4.15 0.88
N TYR A 136 -5.35 4.57 -0.34
CA TYR A 136 -4.05 5.08 -0.75
C TYR A 136 -4.18 6.35 -1.60
N LEU A 137 -3.14 7.18 -1.57
CA LEU A 137 -3.02 8.38 -2.40
C LEU A 137 -2.02 8.12 -3.51
N GLU A 138 -2.40 8.46 -4.74
CA GLU A 138 -1.58 8.28 -5.93
C GLU A 138 -0.66 9.48 -6.23
N TRP A 139 -0.46 10.38 -5.27
CA TRP A 139 0.40 11.55 -5.45
C TRP A 139 1.86 11.19 -5.63
N VAL A 140 2.29 10.12 -4.99
CA VAL A 140 3.63 9.58 -5.13
C VAL A 140 3.50 8.16 -5.62
N LYS A 141 3.98 7.89 -6.85
CA LYS A 141 4.09 6.56 -7.43
C LYS A 141 5.56 6.23 -7.62
N LEU A 142 5.98 5.14 -7.00
CA LEU A 142 7.32 4.61 -7.15
C LEU A 142 7.33 3.51 -8.23
N PRO A 143 8.42 3.34 -8.96
CA PRO A 143 8.54 2.24 -9.89
C PRO A 143 8.53 0.91 -9.12
N TYR A 144 8.02 -0.15 -9.78
CA TYR A 144 8.07 -1.49 -9.21
C TYR A 144 9.51 -1.90 -8.92
N GLN A 145 9.79 -2.18 -7.67
CA GLN A 145 11.09 -2.69 -7.22
C GLN A 145 10.89 -3.83 -6.21
N ARG A 146 11.79 -4.79 -6.28
CA ARG A 146 11.84 -5.89 -5.34
C ARG A 146 13.22 -5.97 -4.71
N LEU A 147 13.26 -6.12 -3.39
CA LEU A 147 14.50 -6.34 -2.66
C LEU A 147 15.04 -7.75 -2.98
N PRO A 148 16.35 -7.97 -2.86
CA PRO A 148 16.91 -9.30 -2.97
C PRO A 148 16.26 -10.26 -1.98
N GLY A 149 15.95 -11.48 -2.43
CA GLY A 149 15.45 -12.56 -1.58
C GLY A 149 16.58 -13.45 -1.09
N PHE A 150 16.27 -14.28 -0.09
CA PHE A 150 17.22 -15.25 0.47
C PHE A 150 17.09 -16.65 -0.16
N GLY A 151 16.06 -16.89 -0.97
CA GLY A 151 15.78 -18.17 -1.62
C GLY A 151 15.37 -18.01 -3.09
N SER A 152 15.35 -19.14 -3.78
CA SER A 152 14.83 -19.31 -5.14
C SER A 152 13.47 -20.01 -5.07
N VAL A 153 12.70 -19.90 -6.15
CA VAL A 153 11.44 -20.65 -6.30
C VAL A 153 11.80 -22.04 -6.84
N ASP A 154 11.41 -23.05 -6.09
CA ASP A 154 11.60 -24.44 -6.50
C ASP A 154 10.28 -25.07 -6.98
N ARG A 155 10.41 -26.19 -7.67
CA ARG A 155 9.25 -26.94 -8.16
C ARG A 155 8.43 -27.44 -6.98
N TYR A 156 7.10 -27.28 -7.07
CA TYR A 156 6.10 -27.61 -6.03
C TYR A 156 6.05 -26.64 -4.84
N ASP A 157 6.84 -25.59 -4.81
CA ASP A 157 6.70 -24.55 -3.80
C ASP A 157 5.30 -23.90 -3.83
N ALA A 158 4.76 -23.64 -2.66
CA ALA A 158 3.55 -22.82 -2.52
C ALA A 158 3.92 -21.34 -2.60
N VAL A 159 3.69 -20.73 -3.75
CA VAL A 159 4.07 -19.33 -4.02
C VAL A 159 2.85 -18.41 -3.92
N VAL A 160 3.01 -17.32 -3.18
CA VAL A 160 2.03 -16.23 -3.15
C VAL A 160 2.43 -15.16 -4.16
N PHE A 161 1.49 -14.82 -5.04
CA PHE A 161 1.71 -13.82 -6.08
C PHE A 161 0.47 -12.93 -6.24
N ASN A 162 0.67 -11.74 -6.81
CA ASN A 162 -0.45 -10.88 -7.15
C ASN A 162 -1.17 -11.42 -8.37
N PHE A 163 -2.50 -11.38 -8.35
CA PHE A 163 -3.31 -11.89 -9.45
C PHE A 163 -2.95 -11.22 -10.79
N PRO A 164 -2.63 -11.99 -11.84
CA PRO A 164 -2.07 -11.47 -13.09
C PRO A 164 -3.09 -10.78 -14.00
N ASN A 165 -4.36 -10.71 -13.61
CA ASN A 165 -5.34 -9.92 -14.34
C ASN A 165 -4.91 -8.48 -14.44
N GLY A 166 -5.10 -7.89 -15.61
CA GLY A 166 -4.71 -6.54 -15.95
C GLY A 166 -4.89 -5.48 -14.84
N ASP A 167 -4.59 -4.27 -15.10
CA ASP A 167 -4.55 -3.21 -14.07
C ASP A 167 -5.92 -2.66 -13.71
N SER A 168 -6.98 -3.09 -14.41
CA SER A 168 -8.30 -2.49 -14.30
C SER A 168 -9.22 -3.24 -13.34
N ILE A 169 -9.99 -2.50 -12.58
CA ILE A 169 -11.09 -3.00 -11.75
C ILE A 169 -12.37 -2.23 -12.05
N VAL A 170 -13.50 -2.89 -11.88
CA VAL A 170 -14.80 -2.21 -11.84
C VAL A 170 -14.97 -1.57 -10.47
N VAL A 171 -15.33 -0.28 -10.44
CA VAL A 171 -15.48 0.50 -9.20
C VAL A 171 -16.87 0.23 -8.60
N ASP A 172 -17.00 -0.92 -7.94
CA ASP A 172 -18.22 -1.32 -7.23
C ASP A 172 -17.84 -2.09 -5.97
N ALA A 173 -18.64 -1.93 -4.91
CA ALA A 173 -18.38 -2.55 -3.61
C ALA A 173 -18.34 -4.08 -3.66
N TYR A 174 -19.21 -4.67 -4.48
CA TYR A 174 -19.37 -6.12 -4.60
C TYR A 174 -18.48 -6.72 -5.70
N LEU A 175 -18.11 -5.94 -6.70
CA LEU A 175 -17.42 -6.41 -7.90
C LEU A 175 -15.91 -6.12 -7.89
N ALA A 176 -15.44 -5.27 -6.99
CA ALA A 176 -14.03 -4.85 -6.94
C ALA A 176 -13.03 -6.00 -6.69
N GLY A 177 -13.48 -7.11 -6.09
CA GLY A 177 -12.68 -8.32 -5.88
C GLY A 177 -12.79 -9.36 -7.02
N HIS A 178 -13.63 -9.13 -8.02
CA HIS A 178 -13.84 -10.07 -9.12
C HIS A 178 -12.85 -9.80 -10.26
N ASP A 179 -12.60 -10.87 -11.04
CA ASP A 179 -11.79 -10.77 -12.25
C ASP A 179 -12.44 -9.80 -13.26
N TYR A 180 -11.75 -8.72 -13.55
CA TYR A 180 -12.16 -7.73 -14.53
C TYR A 180 -12.50 -8.34 -15.90
N HIS A 181 -11.65 -9.25 -16.40
CA HIS A 181 -11.89 -9.88 -17.70
C HIS A 181 -13.07 -10.82 -17.70
N ALA A 182 -13.33 -11.52 -16.57
CA ALA A 182 -14.52 -12.32 -16.42
C ALA A 182 -15.79 -11.47 -16.41
N LEU A 183 -15.78 -10.34 -15.69
CA LEU A 183 -16.90 -9.39 -15.66
C LEU A 183 -17.19 -8.81 -17.06
N ILE A 184 -16.14 -8.41 -17.81
CA ILE A 184 -16.30 -7.95 -19.18
C ILE A 184 -16.89 -9.02 -20.06
N ARG A 185 -16.38 -10.25 -19.98
CA ARG A 185 -16.89 -11.39 -20.76
C ARG A 185 -18.35 -11.70 -20.44
N GLN A 186 -18.70 -11.76 -19.18
CA GLN A 186 -20.07 -12.02 -18.74
C GLN A 186 -21.03 -10.95 -19.26
N ARG A 187 -20.65 -9.68 -19.18
CA ARG A 187 -21.46 -8.57 -19.69
C ARG A 187 -21.55 -8.57 -21.21
N ALA A 188 -20.45 -8.88 -21.89
CA ALA A 188 -20.38 -9.02 -23.35
C ALA A 188 -21.26 -10.16 -23.88
N MET A 189 -21.28 -11.29 -23.18
CA MET A 189 -22.20 -12.40 -23.46
C MET A 189 -23.66 -11.96 -23.36
N GLY A 190 -24.01 -11.13 -22.36
CA GLY A 190 -25.34 -10.54 -22.26
C GLY A 190 -25.72 -9.69 -23.50
N PHE A 191 -24.77 -8.90 -24.05
CA PHE A 191 -24.99 -8.14 -25.29
C PHE A 191 -25.09 -9.03 -26.53
N ALA A 192 -24.47 -10.21 -26.55
CA ALA A 192 -24.62 -11.22 -27.59
C ALA A 192 -25.91 -12.07 -27.46
N GLY A 193 -26.83 -11.69 -26.58
CA GLY A 193 -28.07 -12.45 -26.33
C GLY A 193 -27.88 -13.77 -25.59
N GLY A 194 -26.72 -13.97 -24.96
CA GLY A 194 -26.36 -15.23 -24.29
C GLY A 194 -25.88 -16.32 -25.24
N ASP A 195 -25.75 -16.04 -26.53
CA ASP A 195 -25.27 -17.01 -27.53
C ASP A 195 -23.73 -16.99 -27.61
N PRO A 196 -23.04 -18.09 -27.24
CA PRO A 196 -21.60 -18.20 -27.34
C PRO A 196 -21.05 -18.05 -28.78
N VAL A 197 -21.81 -18.53 -29.78
CA VAL A 197 -21.39 -18.49 -31.18
C VAL A 197 -21.41 -17.05 -31.68
N ALA A 198 -22.49 -16.32 -31.39
CA ALA A 198 -22.58 -14.90 -31.71
C ALA A 198 -21.49 -14.08 -31.02
N TYR A 199 -21.19 -14.39 -29.75
CA TYR A 199 -20.12 -13.74 -29.00
C TYR A 199 -18.74 -13.98 -29.62
N GLU A 200 -18.40 -15.21 -29.98
CA GLU A 200 -17.10 -15.53 -30.57
C GLU A 200 -16.96 -14.95 -31.99
N ALA A 201 -18.05 -14.81 -32.74
CA ALA A 201 -18.05 -14.23 -34.08
C ALA A 201 -17.62 -12.76 -34.09
N ASP A 202 -17.95 -11.98 -33.04
CA ASP A 202 -17.56 -10.56 -32.94
C ASP A 202 -17.18 -10.19 -31.49
N ARG A 203 -16.28 -10.97 -30.92
CA ARG A 203 -15.78 -10.84 -29.56
C ARG A 203 -15.25 -9.45 -29.22
N GLY A 204 -14.57 -8.84 -30.18
CA GLY A 204 -14.01 -7.49 -30.01
C GLY A 204 -15.09 -6.45 -29.73
N ARG A 205 -16.11 -6.42 -30.58
CA ARG A 205 -17.24 -5.48 -30.48
C ARG A 205 -18.02 -5.64 -29.19
N PHE A 206 -18.39 -6.87 -28.82
CA PHE A 206 -19.15 -7.13 -27.60
C PHE A 206 -18.35 -6.78 -26.34
N ASN A 207 -17.04 -7.06 -26.31
CA ASN A 207 -16.17 -6.65 -25.21
C ASN A 207 -16.06 -5.13 -25.10
N ASP A 208 -15.98 -4.41 -26.21
CA ASP A 208 -15.94 -2.96 -26.21
C ASP A 208 -17.26 -2.33 -25.75
N MET A 209 -18.38 -2.92 -26.15
CA MET A 209 -19.70 -2.55 -25.62
C MET A 209 -19.77 -2.74 -24.11
N ALA A 210 -19.32 -3.88 -23.62
CA ALA A 210 -19.27 -4.19 -22.19
C ALA A 210 -18.36 -3.22 -21.43
N ARG A 211 -17.17 -2.88 -21.95
CA ARG A 211 -16.26 -1.89 -21.34
C ARG A 211 -16.88 -0.50 -21.29
N LYS A 212 -17.54 -0.07 -22.35
CA LYS A 212 -18.24 1.22 -22.40
C LYS A 212 -19.39 1.28 -21.38
N ASP A 213 -20.16 0.19 -21.28
CA ASP A 213 -21.26 0.08 -20.33
C ASP A 213 -20.77 0.11 -18.88
N TRP A 214 -19.78 -0.72 -18.51
CA TRP A 214 -19.18 -0.72 -17.19
C TRP A 214 -18.54 0.64 -16.84
N ARG A 215 -17.89 1.27 -17.79
CA ARG A 215 -17.30 2.60 -17.58
C ARG A 215 -18.36 3.67 -17.30
N ARG A 216 -19.54 3.54 -17.93
CA ARG A 216 -20.66 4.47 -17.76
C ARG A 216 -21.41 4.23 -16.45
N THR A 217 -21.62 2.99 -16.03
CA THR A 217 -22.47 2.61 -14.90
C THR A 217 -21.73 2.65 -13.56
N HIS A 218 -20.52 2.12 -13.50
CA HIS A 218 -19.77 1.94 -12.24
C HIS A 218 -18.39 2.62 -12.28
N GLY A 219 -17.86 2.86 -13.46
CA GLY A 219 -16.49 3.32 -13.66
C GLY A 219 -15.48 2.16 -13.70
N ILE A 220 -14.38 2.40 -14.40
CA ILE A 220 -13.23 1.49 -14.47
C ILE A 220 -12.02 2.29 -14.04
N LYS A 221 -11.27 1.78 -13.05
CA LYS A 221 -10.03 2.40 -12.56
C LYS A 221 -8.86 1.42 -12.62
N PRO A 222 -7.65 1.89 -12.93
CA PRO A 222 -6.46 1.09 -12.74
C PRO A 222 -6.20 0.87 -11.24
N ARG A 223 -5.65 -0.28 -10.89
CA ARG A 223 -5.22 -0.62 -9.54
C ARG A 223 -3.72 -0.93 -9.56
N PRO A 224 -2.90 -0.25 -8.75
CA PRO A 224 -1.47 -0.54 -8.62
C PRO A 224 -1.20 -1.98 -8.22
N VAL A 225 -0.04 -2.51 -8.60
CA VAL A 225 0.31 -3.94 -8.38
C VAL A 225 0.34 -4.29 -6.90
N ASP A 226 0.80 -3.37 -6.04
CA ASP A 226 0.84 -3.54 -4.58
C ASP A 226 -0.56 -3.56 -3.91
N LYS A 227 -1.60 -3.21 -4.67
CA LYS A 227 -3.01 -3.21 -4.22
C LYS A 227 -3.86 -4.29 -4.87
N LYS A 228 -3.25 -5.19 -5.66
CA LYS A 228 -3.96 -6.34 -6.25
C LYS A 228 -4.16 -7.46 -5.23
N GLU A 229 -5.18 -8.28 -5.48
CA GLU A 229 -5.45 -9.47 -4.68
C GLU A 229 -4.29 -10.46 -4.74
N HIS A 230 -4.05 -11.16 -3.64
CA HIS A 230 -3.02 -12.18 -3.52
C HIS A 230 -3.60 -13.57 -3.74
N TYR A 231 -2.92 -14.37 -4.52
CA TYR A 231 -3.27 -15.77 -4.79
C TYR A 231 -2.11 -16.66 -4.38
N VAL A 232 -2.44 -17.87 -3.90
CA VAL A 232 -1.47 -18.91 -3.60
C VAL A 232 -1.67 -20.07 -4.56
N LYS A 233 -0.59 -20.51 -5.20
CA LYS A 233 -0.56 -21.69 -6.09
C LYS A 233 0.78 -22.41 -5.98
N ARG A 234 0.79 -23.72 -6.33
CA ARG A 234 2.02 -24.47 -6.46
C ARG A 234 2.72 -24.18 -7.78
N CYS A 235 4.03 -24.00 -7.70
CA CYS A 235 4.89 -23.85 -8.88
C CYS A 235 5.06 -25.22 -9.56
N VAL A 236 4.66 -25.32 -10.82
CA VAL A 236 4.72 -26.54 -11.66
C VAL A 236 5.50 -26.23 -12.93
N GLY A 237 6.76 -25.89 -12.84
CA GLY A 237 7.56 -25.50 -13.99
C GLY A 237 8.94 -26.11 -13.98
#